data_ad04218afd36e9bd537985b8b3aac980
#
_entry.id   ad04218afd36e9bd537985b8b3aac980
#
_cell.length_a   1.000
_cell.length_b   1.000
_cell.length_c   1.000
_cell.angle_alpha   90.00
_cell.angle_beta   90.00
_cell.angle_gamma   90.00
#
_symmetry.space_group_name_H-M   'P 1'
#
loop_
_entity.id
_entity.type
_entity.pdbx_description
1 polymer ?
#
loop_
_entity_poly.entity_id
_entity_poly.type
_entity_poly.pdbx_seq_one_letter_code
_entity_poly.pdbx_strand_id
1 'polypeptide(L)'
;MIRYRRRSANEVPPGIHGSLLLESVWTVIPFLISLVIFFWGASIFAALTRPPDDALQVNVVGKQWMWKVQHMNGRREINELHMPVGRPVRITMTSEDVIHSFYVPAFRTKQDAVPGRYTSMWFEATKPGSYHLFCAEYLSLIHI
;
A
#
# COMPACT_ATOMS: atom_id res chain seq x y z
N MET A 1 -8.66 17.24 -40.27
CA MET A 1 -8.13 16.88 -41.61
C MET A 1 -8.73 17.68 -42.78
N ILE A 2 -10.03 18.04 -42.77
CA ILE A 2 -10.69 18.74 -43.87
C ILE A 2 -10.05 20.13 -44.16
N ARG A 3 -9.68 20.89 -43.11
CA ARG A 3 -9.11 22.26 -43.21
C ARG A 3 -7.74 22.33 -43.89
N TYR A 4 -6.93 21.27 -43.80
CA TYR A 4 -5.55 21.24 -44.32
C TYR A 4 -5.38 20.26 -45.49
N ARG A 5 -6.49 19.88 -46.14
CA ARG A 5 -6.45 19.01 -47.33
C ARG A 5 -5.94 19.81 -48.48
N ARG A 6 -4.84 19.40 -49.10
CA ARG A 6 -4.30 19.98 -50.34
C ARG A 6 -5.31 19.80 -51.47
N ARG A 7 -5.72 20.87 -52.05
CA ARG A 7 -6.71 20.91 -53.14
C ARG A 7 -6.11 21.10 -54.51
N SER A 8 -4.88 21.65 -54.60
CA SER A 8 -4.14 21.80 -55.86
C SER A 8 -2.65 21.49 -55.67
N ALA A 9 -1.92 21.26 -56.77
CA ALA A 9 -0.50 20.93 -56.72
C ALA A 9 0.37 22.06 -56.18
N ASN A 10 -0.08 23.31 -56.36
CA ASN A 10 0.66 24.52 -55.97
C ASN A 10 0.22 25.09 -54.62
N GLU A 11 -0.72 24.44 -53.91
CA GLU A 11 -1.18 24.88 -52.60
C GLU A 11 -0.21 24.42 -51.52
N VAL A 12 0.42 25.36 -50.84
CA VAL A 12 1.24 25.10 -49.65
C VAL A 12 0.39 25.48 -48.45
N PRO A 13 -0.06 24.48 -47.63
CA PRO A 13 -0.85 24.81 -46.46
C PRO A 13 0.02 25.62 -45.47
N PRO A 14 -0.60 26.56 -44.71
CA PRO A 14 0.14 27.33 -43.71
C PRO A 14 0.74 26.40 -42.68
N GLY A 15 1.98 26.65 -42.29
CA GLY A 15 2.68 25.92 -41.25
C GLY A 15 1.89 26.02 -39.94
N ILE A 16 1.64 24.88 -39.29
CA ILE A 16 1.03 24.84 -37.96
C ILE A 16 2.17 25.10 -36.97
N HIS A 17 2.23 26.30 -36.45
CA HIS A 17 3.04 26.61 -35.29
C HIS A 17 2.24 26.30 -34.03
N GLY A 18 2.91 26.04 -32.89
CA GLY A 18 2.27 25.70 -31.64
C GLY A 18 1.10 26.63 -31.27
N SER A 19 0.20 26.13 -30.43
CA SER A 19 -0.92 26.88 -29.88
C SER A 19 -0.76 27.00 -28.38
N LEU A 20 -0.43 28.19 -27.91
CA LEU A 20 -0.25 28.46 -26.48
C LEU A 20 -1.49 28.02 -25.65
N LEU A 21 -2.70 28.25 -26.18
CA LEU A 21 -3.94 27.82 -25.53
C LEU A 21 -4.00 26.31 -25.42
N LEU A 22 -3.73 25.57 -26.49
CA LEU A 22 -3.77 24.11 -26.49
C LEU A 22 -2.69 23.54 -25.57
N GLU A 23 -1.49 24.08 -25.62
CA GLU A 23 -0.36 23.71 -24.76
C GLU A 23 -0.67 23.95 -23.28
N SER A 24 -1.26 25.11 -22.96
CA SER A 24 -1.70 25.40 -21.59
C SER A 24 -2.79 24.42 -21.11
N VAL A 25 -3.77 24.13 -21.94
CA VAL A 25 -4.88 23.23 -21.58
C VAL A 25 -4.39 21.83 -21.27
N TRP A 26 -3.57 21.23 -22.14
CA TRP A 26 -3.09 19.88 -21.91
C TRP A 26 -2.01 19.77 -20.82
N THR A 27 -1.38 20.89 -20.46
CA THR A 27 -0.41 20.93 -19.35
C THR A 27 -1.11 21.19 -18.01
N VAL A 28 -1.93 22.23 -17.94
CA VAL A 28 -2.55 22.66 -16.67
C VAL A 28 -3.59 21.66 -16.18
N ILE A 29 -4.44 21.13 -17.06
CA ILE A 29 -5.50 20.20 -16.64
C ILE A 29 -4.89 18.91 -16.06
N PRO A 30 -3.98 18.17 -16.72
CA PRO A 30 -3.37 16.99 -16.12
C PRO A 30 -2.56 17.30 -14.86
N PHE A 31 -1.91 18.46 -14.81
CA PHE A 31 -1.18 18.90 -13.62
C PHE A 31 -2.12 19.09 -12.41
N LEU A 32 -3.26 19.76 -12.58
CA LEU A 32 -4.23 19.94 -11.50
C LEU A 32 -4.82 18.59 -11.05
N ILE A 33 -5.12 17.69 -11.99
CA ILE A 33 -5.60 16.34 -11.67
C ILE A 33 -4.53 15.58 -10.86
N SER A 34 -3.27 15.66 -11.26
CA SER A 34 -2.18 14.99 -10.53
C SER A 34 -2.01 15.55 -9.10
N LEU A 35 -2.19 16.85 -8.90
CA LEU A 35 -2.17 17.44 -7.54
C LEU A 35 -3.33 16.91 -6.68
N VAL A 36 -4.54 16.82 -7.22
CA VAL A 36 -5.69 16.26 -6.49
C VAL A 36 -5.40 14.82 -6.07
N ILE A 37 -4.92 13.98 -7.00
CA ILE A 37 -4.57 12.59 -6.72
C ILE A 37 -3.44 12.51 -5.68
N PHE A 38 -2.42 13.37 -5.80
CA PHE A 38 -1.30 13.42 -4.85
C PHE A 38 -1.77 13.73 -3.43
N PHE A 39 -2.52 14.81 -3.23
CA PHE A 39 -2.97 15.20 -1.89
C PHE A 39 -3.95 14.18 -1.30
N TRP A 40 -4.82 13.61 -2.12
CA TRP A 40 -5.70 12.53 -1.68
C TRP A 40 -4.90 11.28 -1.29
N GLY A 41 -3.98 10.84 -2.12
CA GLY A 41 -3.10 9.71 -1.81
C GLY A 41 -2.24 9.96 -0.56
N ALA A 42 -1.68 11.16 -0.39
CA ALA A 42 -0.92 11.54 0.78
C ALA A 42 -1.76 11.49 2.07
N SER A 43 -3.02 11.92 2.01
CA SER A 43 -3.93 11.85 3.17
C SER A 43 -4.25 10.41 3.58
N ILE A 44 -4.51 9.54 2.60
CA ILE A 44 -4.73 8.10 2.84
C ILE A 44 -3.47 7.46 3.40
N PHE A 45 -2.31 7.74 2.82
CA PHE A 45 -1.03 7.23 3.31
C PHE A 45 -0.78 7.63 4.77
N ALA A 46 -1.02 8.89 5.12
CA ALA A 46 -0.89 9.36 6.49
C ALA A 46 -1.85 8.64 7.45
N ALA A 47 -3.08 8.38 7.04
CA ALA A 47 -4.05 7.62 7.83
C ALA A 47 -3.62 6.16 8.03
N LEU A 48 -3.11 5.50 6.99
CA LEU A 48 -2.66 4.10 7.05
C LEU A 48 -1.36 3.91 7.87
N THR A 49 -0.51 4.92 7.93
CA THR A 49 0.78 4.83 8.64
C THR A 49 0.72 5.26 10.10
N ARG A 50 -0.35 5.96 10.51
CA ARG A 50 -0.52 6.45 11.88
C ARG A 50 -1.60 5.65 12.58
N PRO A 51 -1.23 4.68 13.44
CA PRO A 51 -2.21 3.95 14.23
C PRO A 51 -2.89 4.90 15.23
N PRO A 52 -4.15 4.63 15.60
CA PRO A 52 -4.80 5.30 16.72
C PRO A 52 -4.01 5.11 18.04
N ASP A 53 -4.07 6.08 18.94
CA ASP A 53 -3.31 6.08 20.20
C ASP A 53 -3.71 4.92 21.12
N ASP A 54 -4.96 4.46 21.04
CA ASP A 54 -5.53 3.35 21.82
C ASP A 54 -5.32 1.97 21.17
N ALA A 55 -4.53 1.89 20.09
CA ALA A 55 -4.27 0.64 19.39
C ALA A 55 -3.52 -0.37 20.27
N LEU A 56 -4.03 -1.60 20.30
CA LEU A 56 -3.36 -2.72 20.97
C LEU A 56 -2.03 -3.02 20.30
N GLN A 57 -0.96 -3.08 21.11
CA GLN A 57 0.38 -3.38 20.60
C GLN A 57 0.58 -4.90 20.53
N VAL A 58 1.07 -5.38 19.40
CA VAL A 58 1.49 -6.76 19.18
C VAL A 58 2.85 -6.76 18.48
N ASN A 59 3.78 -7.54 18.99
CA ASN A 59 5.08 -7.74 18.38
C ASN A 59 5.10 -9.03 17.57
N VAL A 60 5.62 -8.97 16.35
CA VAL A 60 5.71 -10.11 15.44
C VAL A 60 7.14 -10.28 14.95
N VAL A 61 7.66 -11.47 15.01
CA VAL A 61 8.99 -11.79 14.52
C VAL A 61 8.86 -12.88 13.46
N GLY A 62 9.32 -12.56 12.24
CA GLY A 62 9.44 -13.52 11.16
C GLY A 62 10.69 -14.38 11.32
N LYS A 63 10.54 -15.66 11.11
CA LYS A 63 11.63 -16.64 11.04
C LYS A 63 11.23 -17.75 10.07
N GLN A 64 12.19 -18.37 9.41
CA GLN A 64 11.96 -19.56 8.57
C GLN A 64 11.57 -20.75 9.48
N TRP A 65 10.39 -21.25 9.47
CA TRP A 65 9.22 -20.94 8.66
C TRP A 65 8.03 -20.70 9.59
N MET A 66 8.10 -19.66 10.40
CA MET A 66 7.08 -19.36 11.38
C MET A 66 6.97 -17.85 11.66
N TRP A 67 5.79 -17.46 12.12
CA TRP A 67 5.55 -16.18 12.75
C TRP A 67 5.49 -16.35 14.26
N LYS A 68 6.37 -15.70 14.98
CA LYS A 68 6.33 -15.60 16.43
C LYS A 68 5.57 -14.34 16.81
N VAL A 69 4.47 -14.50 17.52
CA VAL A 69 3.61 -13.40 17.96
C VAL A 69 3.74 -13.24 19.46
N GLN A 70 3.89 -12.01 19.92
CA GLN A 70 3.96 -11.68 21.34
C GLN A 70 3.05 -10.50 21.65
N HIS A 71 2.08 -10.73 22.52
CA HIS A 71 1.19 -9.72 23.05
C HIS A 71 1.80 -8.99 24.24
N MET A 72 1.36 -7.75 24.51
CA MET A 72 1.86 -6.95 25.64
C MET A 72 1.57 -7.55 27.01
N ASN A 73 0.55 -8.41 27.12
CA ASN A 73 0.23 -9.18 28.36
C ASN A 73 1.15 -10.40 28.59
N GLY A 74 2.18 -10.60 27.75
CA GLY A 74 3.12 -11.71 27.83
C GLY A 74 2.70 -12.99 27.10
N ARG A 75 1.46 -13.08 26.57
CA ARG A 75 1.01 -14.23 25.78
C ARG A 75 1.86 -14.31 24.51
N ARG A 76 2.28 -15.54 24.19
CA ARG A 76 3.05 -15.87 22.98
C ARG A 76 2.27 -16.88 22.15
N GLU A 77 2.29 -16.68 20.85
CA GLU A 77 1.63 -17.52 19.86
C GLU A 77 2.60 -17.81 18.71
N ILE A 78 2.43 -18.96 18.07
CA ILE A 78 3.23 -19.35 16.89
C ILE A 78 2.26 -19.60 15.75
N ASN A 79 2.44 -18.87 14.64
CA ASN A 79 1.60 -18.98 13.45
C ASN A 79 0.11 -18.63 13.68
N GLU A 80 -0.21 -18.06 14.82
CA GLU A 80 -1.55 -17.61 15.17
C GLU A 80 -1.49 -16.19 15.73
N LEU A 81 -2.54 -15.41 15.47
CA LEU A 81 -2.73 -14.08 16.03
C LEU A 81 -4.18 -13.93 16.46
N HIS A 82 -4.41 -13.92 17.76
CA HIS A 82 -5.73 -13.65 18.33
C HIS A 82 -5.87 -12.17 18.67
N MET A 83 -6.94 -11.56 18.17
CA MET A 83 -7.21 -10.14 18.39
C MET A 83 -8.71 -9.88 18.57
N PRO A 84 -9.08 -8.87 19.36
CA PRO A 84 -10.48 -8.51 19.54
C PRO A 84 -11.02 -7.83 18.28
N VAL A 85 -12.32 -8.03 18.05
CA VAL A 85 -13.08 -7.31 17.00
C VAL A 85 -13.41 -5.90 17.49
N GLY A 86 -13.41 -4.92 16.58
CA GLY A 86 -13.77 -3.54 16.87
C GLY A 86 -12.72 -2.77 17.68
N ARG A 87 -11.48 -3.24 17.69
CA ARG A 87 -10.36 -2.52 18.29
C ARG A 87 -9.18 -2.46 17.33
N PRO A 88 -8.56 -1.29 17.15
CA PRO A 88 -7.36 -1.16 16.34
C PRO A 88 -6.20 -1.94 16.98
N VAL A 89 -5.45 -2.64 16.14
CA VAL A 89 -4.25 -3.39 16.55
C VAL A 89 -3.08 -2.88 15.73
N ARG A 90 -2.03 -2.47 16.43
CA ARG A 90 -0.75 -2.11 15.84
C ARG A 90 0.20 -3.29 15.95
N ILE A 91 0.67 -3.75 14.82
CA ILE A 91 1.69 -4.80 14.72
C ILE A 91 3.04 -4.14 14.48
N THR A 92 3.98 -4.39 15.35
CA THR A 92 5.40 -4.04 15.14
C THR A 92 6.14 -5.32 14.81
N MET A 93 6.84 -5.34 13.69
CA MET A 93 7.47 -6.55 13.18
C MET A 93 8.93 -6.36 12.83
N THR A 94 9.67 -7.45 12.93
CA THR A 94 11.05 -7.60 12.47
C THR A 94 11.28 -9.03 12.01
N SER A 95 12.46 -9.33 11.49
CA SER A 95 12.88 -10.68 11.11
C SER A 95 14.15 -11.10 11.83
N GLU A 96 14.27 -12.40 12.14
CA GLU A 96 15.48 -13.02 12.70
C GLU A 96 16.47 -13.48 11.61
N ASP A 97 16.00 -13.68 10.37
CA ASP A 97 16.81 -14.28 9.30
C ASP A 97 16.74 -13.50 7.98
N VAL A 98 15.72 -13.74 7.17
CA VAL A 98 15.51 -13.12 5.85
C VAL A 98 14.32 -12.19 5.85
N ILE A 99 14.06 -11.50 4.74
CA ILE A 99 12.85 -10.70 4.59
C ILE A 99 11.64 -11.64 4.52
N HIS A 100 10.64 -11.36 5.34
CA HIS A 100 9.32 -11.97 5.30
C HIS A 100 8.27 -10.89 5.01
N SER A 101 7.10 -11.29 4.54
CA SER A 101 6.02 -10.35 4.26
C SER A 101 4.75 -10.80 4.96
N PHE A 102 4.39 -10.11 6.02
CA PHE A 102 3.16 -10.35 6.77
C PHE A 102 1.96 -9.90 5.94
N TYR A 103 1.12 -10.84 5.54
CA TYR A 103 0.03 -10.58 4.62
C TYR A 103 -1.27 -11.23 5.07
N VAL A 104 -2.30 -10.40 5.28
CA VAL A 104 -3.66 -10.84 5.56
C VAL A 104 -4.58 -10.39 4.42
N PRO A 105 -4.86 -11.26 3.43
CA PRO A 105 -5.64 -10.91 2.24
C PRO A 105 -7.01 -10.35 2.57
N ALA A 106 -7.68 -10.91 3.56
CA ALA A 106 -9.02 -10.49 3.98
C ALA A 106 -9.08 -9.02 4.44
N PHE A 107 -7.99 -8.51 4.98
CA PHE A 107 -7.85 -7.11 5.43
C PHE A 107 -7.16 -6.23 4.39
N ARG A 108 -6.72 -6.81 3.27
CA ARG A 108 -5.96 -6.12 2.20
C ARG A 108 -4.72 -5.40 2.73
N THR A 109 -4.10 -5.96 3.76
CA THR A 109 -2.92 -5.39 4.42
C THR A 109 -1.71 -6.29 4.20
N LYS A 110 -0.58 -5.67 3.86
CA LYS A 110 0.71 -6.34 3.69
C LYS A 110 1.82 -5.42 4.20
N GLN A 111 2.77 -6.00 4.93
CA GLN A 111 3.95 -5.28 5.41
C GLN A 111 5.13 -6.22 5.51
N ASP A 112 6.28 -5.76 5.05
CA ASP A 112 7.50 -6.55 5.10
C ASP A 112 8.16 -6.47 6.47
N ALA A 113 8.56 -7.64 6.98
CA ALA A 113 9.40 -7.80 8.17
C ALA A 113 10.85 -7.95 7.71
N VAL A 114 11.68 -6.96 8.03
CA VAL A 114 13.05 -6.85 7.52
C VAL A 114 14.04 -7.10 8.66
N PRO A 115 15.12 -7.90 8.45
CA PRO A 115 16.16 -8.11 9.45
C PRO A 115 16.83 -6.79 9.88
N GLY A 116 17.06 -6.65 11.18
CA GLY A 116 17.73 -5.47 11.74
C GLY A 116 16.94 -4.17 11.71
N ARG A 117 15.65 -4.23 11.32
CA ARG A 117 14.77 -3.07 11.22
C ARG A 117 13.38 -3.41 11.78
N TYR A 118 12.77 -2.45 12.46
CA TYR A 118 11.36 -2.53 12.85
C TYR A 118 10.48 -1.86 11.80
N THR A 119 9.47 -2.59 11.34
CA THR A 119 8.40 -2.07 10.51
C THR A 119 7.08 -2.17 11.27
N SER A 120 6.11 -1.36 10.94
CA SER A 120 4.82 -1.39 11.63
C SER A 120 3.66 -1.19 10.67
N MET A 121 2.55 -1.82 10.99
CA MET A 121 1.26 -1.62 10.35
C MET A 121 0.16 -1.65 11.40
N TRP A 122 -1.02 -1.19 11.07
CA TRP A 122 -2.18 -1.32 11.92
C TRP A 122 -3.42 -1.64 11.12
N PHE A 123 -4.37 -2.31 11.74
CA PHE A 123 -5.69 -2.58 11.18
C PHE A 123 -6.68 -2.88 12.29
N GLU A 124 -7.96 -2.87 11.93
CA GLU A 124 -9.07 -3.20 12.83
C GLU A 124 -9.94 -4.26 12.18
N ALA A 125 -10.16 -5.37 12.90
CA ALA A 125 -11.08 -6.41 12.46
C ALA A 125 -12.51 -6.01 12.77
N THR A 126 -13.34 -5.85 11.74
CA THR A 126 -14.75 -5.44 11.88
C THR A 126 -15.72 -6.61 12.04
N LYS A 127 -15.31 -7.82 11.69
CA LYS A 127 -16.12 -9.03 11.77
C LYS A 127 -15.37 -10.15 12.49
N PRO A 128 -16.05 -10.92 13.36
CA PRO A 128 -15.44 -12.11 13.95
C PRO A 128 -15.28 -13.20 12.89
N GLY A 129 -14.22 -13.99 13.00
CA GLY A 129 -13.94 -15.09 12.10
C GLY A 129 -12.49 -15.54 12.18
N SER A 130 -12.17 -16.61 11.48
CA SER A 130 -10.80 -17.05 11.25
C SER A 130 -10.34 -16.60 9.87
N TYR A 131 -9.18 -15.98 9.80
CA TYR A 131 -8.62 -15.39 8.58
C TYR A 131 -7.23 -15.95 8.34
N HIS A 132 -6.89 -16.18 7.09
CA HIS A 132 -5.56 -16.69 6.74
C HIS A 132 -4.51 -15.58 6.85
N LEU A 133 -3.40 -15.92 7.49
CA LEU A 133 -2.17 -15.15 7.52
C LEU A 133 -1.14 -15.84 6.63
N PHE A 134 -0.63 -15.13 5.64
CA PHE A 134 0.38 -15.64 4.72
C PHE A 134 1.69 -14.89 4.86
N CYS A 135 2.77 -15.51 4.39
CA CYS A 135 3.96 -14.80 3.97
C CYS A 135 3.90 -14.59 2.46
N ALA A 136 3.93 -13.33 2.01
CA ALA A 136 3.85 -12.99 0.59
C ALA A 136 5.24 -12.85 -0.06
N GLU A 137 6.30 -13.32 0.61
CA GLU A 137 7.64 -13.36 0.06
C GLU A 137 7.96 -14.76 -0.45
N TYR A 138 8.76 -14.85 -1.53
CA TYR A 138 8.99 -16.09 -2.29
C TYR A 138 9.59 -17.25 -1.47
N LEU A 139 10.24 -16.97 -0.35
CA LEU A 139 10.91 -17.97 0.48
C LEU A 139 10.00 -18.72 1.46
N SER A 140 8.71 -18.47 1.45
CA SER A 140 7.80 -19.04 2.45
C SER A 140 6.45 -19.38 1.84
N LEU A 141 6.36 -20.56 1.25
CA LEU A 141 5.09 -21.22 0.98
C LEU A 141 4.63 -21.96 2.25
N ILE A 142 4.26 -21.24 3.28
CA ILE A 142 3.62 -21.85 4.43
C ILE A 142 2.13 -21.56 4.37
N HIS A 143 1.38 -22.60 4.14
CA HIS A 143 -0.05 -22.60 4.42
C HIS A 143 -0.23 -22.68 5.93
N ILE A 144 -0.70 -21.60 6.50
CA ILE A 144 -1.16 -21.57 7.89
C ILE A 144 -2.66 -21.69 7.87
#